data_5c938ea535d50a81ae6ad24ae83d62bb
#
_entry.id   5c938ea535d50a81ae6ad24ae83d62bb
#
_cell.length_a   1.000
_cell.length_b   1.000
_cell.length_c   1.000
_cell.angle_alpha   90.00
_cell.angle_beta   90.00
_cell.angle_gamma   90.00
#
_symmetry.space_group_name_H-M   'P 1'
#
loop_
_entity.id
_entity.type
_entity.pdbx_description
1 polymer ?
#
loop_
_entity_poly.entity_id
_entity_poly.type
_entity_poly.pdbx_seq_one_letter_code
_entity_poly.pdbx_strand_id
1 'polypeptide(L)'
;MITVRRYTDDDAVEWDAFVAKAKNATFLLMRGYMGYHSDRFIDCSLMVSEVKDNGKNPMLVALLPATIHGDELRSHGGLTYGGLVMDSEITAEMCLEVFAAINDFLRNECGVRRVVYKPIPWIYHSMPAEEDLYAIIKVCKARILGRDIASTIQMDNRLKFTKLRHRCVNKARRNGIRVEETGDITAFWHVLDNNLMAK
;
A
#
# COMPACT_ATOMS: atom_id res chain seq x y z
N MET A 1 -21.54 12.56 -7.82
CA MET A 1 -20.36 13.36 -8.26
C MET A 1 -19.17 12.99 -7.38
N ILE A 2 -18.03 12.69 -8.00
CA ILE A 2 -16.79 12.36 -7.26
C ILE A 2 -15.98 13.64 -7.01
N THR A 3 -15.48 13.79 -5.80
CA THR A 3 -14.59 14.88 -5.38
C THR A 3 -13.29 14.33 -4.84
N VAL A 4 -12.18 15.03 -5.12
CA VAL A 4 -10.83 14.64 -4.69
C VAL A 4 -10.20 15.79 -3.91
N ARG A 5 -9.57 15.47 -2.80
CA ARG A 5 -8.76 16.42 -2.03
C ARG A 5 -7.47 15.80 -1.53
N ARG A 6 -6.51 16.61 -1.20
CA ARG A 6 -5.31 16.14 -0.50
C ARG A 6 -5.64 15.77 0.94
N TYR A 7 -4.95 14.77 1.42
CA TYR A 7 -4.89 14.46 2.84
C TYR A 7 -4.17 15.58 3.61
N THR A 8 -4.62 15.83 4.81
CA THR A 8 -3.94 16.67 5.82
C THR A 8 -3.84 15.91 7.14
N ASP A 9 -2.98 16.32 8.05
CA ASP A 9 -2.79 15.62 9.33
C ASP A 9 -4.06 15.57 10.19
N ASP A 10 -4.98 16.51 10.02
CA ASP A 10 -6.28 16.51 10.69
C ASP A 10 -7.18 15.34 10.25
N ASP A 11 -6.91 14.76 9.09
CA ASP A 11 -7.65 13.63 8.52
C ASP A 11 -7.18 12.26 9.03
N ALA A 12 -6.13 12.19 9.85
CA ALA A 12 -5.48 10.93 10.21
C ALA A 12 -6.44 9.91 10.83
N VAL A 13 -7.36 10.36 11.67
CA VAL A 13 -8.35 9.49 12.34
C VAL A 13 -9.35 8.94 11.32
N GLU A 14 -9.84 9.78 10.40
CA GLU A 14 -10.77 9.36 9.35
C GLU A 14 -10.10 8.40 8.36
N TRP A 15 -8.84 8.72 7.99
CA TRP A 15 -8.02 7.87 7.14
C TRP A 15 -7.85 6.46 7.72
N ASP A 16 -7.39 6.37 8.97
CA ASP A 16 -7.12 5.08 9.62
C ASP A 16 -8.42 4.28 9.84
N ALA A 17 -9.52 4.96 10.17
CA ALA A 17 -10.82 4.32 10.27
C ALA A 17 -11.31 3.74 8.93
N PHE A 18 -11.01 4.43 7.81
CA PHE A 18 -11.32 3.94 6.47
C PHE A 18 -10.45 2.73 6.10
N VAL A 19 -9.12 2.82 6.31
CA VAL A 19 -8.16 1.73 6.06
C VAL A 19 -8.57 0.45 6.81
N ALA A 20 -9.03 0.58 8.06
CA ALA A 20 -9.44 -0.56 8.88
C ALA A 20 -10.65 -1.32 8.32
N LYS A 21 -11.51 -0.68 7.51
CA LYS A 21 -12.73 -1.25 6.93
C LYS A 21 -12.61 -1.59 5.45
N ALA A 22 -11.60 -1.06 4.79
CA ALA A 22 -11.41 -1.20 3.36
C ALA A 22 -11.26 -2.67 2.93
N LYS A 23 -11.78 -3.01 1.75
CA LYS A 23 -11.74 -4.38 1.24
C LYS A 23 -10.36 -4.85 0.80
N ASN A 24 -9.42 -3.94 0.56
CA ASN A 24 -8.10 -4.23 0.01
C ASN A 24 -6.96 -3.52 0.75
N ALA A 25 -7.11 -3.20 2.03
CA ALA A 25 -6.07 -2.50 2.78
C ALA A 25 -5.25 -3.42 3.69
N THR A 26 -4.12 -2.90 4.14
CA THR A 26 -3.28 -3.50 5.19
C THR A 26 -2.80 -2.42 6.16
N PHE A 27 -2.24 -2.85 7.31
CA PHE A 27 -1.70 -1.94 8.31
C PHE A 27 -0.59 -1.01 7.78
N LEU A 28 0.11 -1.40 6.69
CA LEU A 28 1.14 -0.55 6.05
C LEU A 28 0.58 0.80 5.59
N LEU A 29 -0.73 0.89 5.37
CA LEU A 29 -1.41 2.07 4.87
C LEU A 29 -2.02 2.93 5.98
N MET A 30 -1.84 2.55 7.25
CA MET A 30 -2.17 3.37 8.41
C MET A 30 -1.20 4.55 8.54
N ARG A 31 -1.68 5.71 8.96
CA ARG A 31 -0.88 6.93 9.05
C ARG A 31 0.30 6.79 10.01
N GLY A 32 0.12 6.11 11.13
CA GLY A 32 1.21 5.84 12.06
C GLY A 32 2.37 5.06 11.43
N TYR A 33 2.09 4.15 10.48
CA TYR A 33 3.13 3.42 9.76
C TYR A 33 3.71 4.25 8.60
N MET A 34 2.87 4.90 7.80
CA MET A 34 3.30 5.72 6.67
C MET A 34 4.18 6.90 7.13
N GLY A 35 3.86 7.51 8.26
CA GLY A 35 4.60 8.62 8.86
C GLY A 35 6.07 8.31 9.19
N TYR A 36 6.44 7.03 9.34
CA TYR A 36 7.84 6.61 9.51
C TYR A 36 8.77 7.07 8.36
N HIS A 37 8.22 7.33 7.20
CA HIS A 37 8.96 7.73 6.01
C HIS A 37 8.83 9.24 5.67
N SER A 38 8.20 10.01 6.52
CA SER A 38 7.87 11.43 6.26
C SER A 38 9.10 12.33 6.06
N ASP A 39 10.25 11.95 6.61
CA ASP A 39 11.53 12.63 6.45
C ASP A 39 12.14 12.50 5.04
N ARG A 40 11.71 11.50 4.28
CA ARG A 40 12.30 11.14 2.97
C ARG A 40 11.35 11.29 1.80
N PHE A 41 10.05 11.28 2.05
CA PHE A 41 9.03 11.28 1.00
C PHE A 41 7.99 12.37 1.26
N ILE A 42 7.78 13.21 0.27
CA ILE A 42 6.76 14.26 0.33
C ILE A 42 5.39 13.60 0.14
N ASP A 43 4.54 13.66 1.16
CA ASP A 43 3.18 13.13 1.09
C ASP A 43 2.33 13.91 0.07
N CYS A 44 1.67 13.17 -0.78
CA CYS A 44 0.68 13.66 -1.74
C CYS A 44 -0.53 12.72 -1.78
N SER A 45 -0.86 12.13 -0.63
CA SER A 45 -1.99 11.22 -0.51
C SER A 45 -3.31 11.92 -0.77
N LEU A 46 -4.25 11.20 -1.35
CA LEU A 46 -5.55 11.73 -1.75
C LEU A 46 -6.69 11.04 -1.01
N MET A 47 -7.72 11.80 -0.70
CA MET A 47 -8.99 11.33 -0.19
C MET A 47 -10.07 11.59 -1.25
N VAL A 48 -10.84 10.57 -1.55
CA VAL A 48 -11.86 10.60 -2.61
C VAL A 48 -13.23 10.34 -2.01
N SER A 49 -14.15 11.26 -2.24
CA SER A 49 -15.50 11.17 -1.72
C SER A 49 -16.54 11.22 -2.82
N GLU A 50 -17.62 10.46 -2.63
CA GLU A 50 -18.84 10.59 -3.40
C GLU A 50 -19.74 11.64 -2.73
N VAL A 51 -20.21 12.60 -3.53
CA VAL A 51 -21.20 13.60 -3.10
C VAL A 51 -22.52 13.28 -3.75
N LYS A 52 -23.49 12.84 -2.93
CA LYS A 52 -24.90 12.61 -3.33
C LYS A 52 -25.69 13.88 -3.05
N ASP A 53 -26.73 14.12 -3.83
CA ASP A 53 -27.77 15.13 -3.68
C ASP A 53 -27.40 16.43 -2.95
N ASN A 54 -27.27 17.51 -3.69
CA ASN A 54 -27.12 18.91 -3.21
C ASN A 54 -25.90 19.22 -2.32
N GLY A 55 -24.80 18.43 -2.41
CA GLY A 55 -23.55 18.76 -1.73
C GLY A 55 -23.53 18.52 -0.22
N LYS A 56 -24.56 17.89 0.33
CA LYS A 56 -24.65 17.56 1.75
C LYS A 56 -24.09 16.16 2.01
N ASN A 57 -23.14 16.07 2.94
CA ASN A 57 -22.47 14.86 3.41
C ASN A 57 -21.67 14.09 2.34
N PRO A 58 -20.45 14.54 2.00
CA PRO A 58 -19.54 13.74 1.20
C PRO A 58 -19.20 12.42 1.94
N MET A 59 -19.35 11.30 1.25
CA MET A 59 -19.02 9.99 1.78
C MET A 59 -17.67 9.55 1.21
N LEU A 60 -16.70 9.26 2.08
CA LEU A 60 -15.39 8.77 1.68
C LEU A 60 -15.54 7.38 1.04
N VAL A 61 -15.07 7.23 -0.20
CA VAL A 61 -15.21 5.99 -1.00
C VAL A 61 -13.87 5.36 -1.37
N ALA A 62 -12.80 6.16 -1.39
CA ALA A 62 -11.46 5.65 -1.66
C ALA A 62 -10.37 6.57 -1.09
N LEU A 63 -9.19 5.97 -0.86
CA LEU A 63 -7.95 6.67 -0.52
C LEU A 63 -6.86 6.28 -1.52
N LEU A 64 -5.99 7.23 -1.86
CA LEU A 64 -4.78 6.94 -2.61
C LEU A 64 -3.56 7.33 -1.77
N PRO A 65 -2.91 6.38 -1.06
CA PRO A 65 -1.62 6.61 -0.45
C PRO A 65 -0.61 6.99 -1.53
N ALA A 66 0.00 8.16 -1.44
CA ALA A 66 0.88 8.63 -2.50
C ALA A 66 1.98 9.56 -1.97
N THR A 67 3.11 9.54 -2.69
CA THR A 67 4.21 10.48 -2.51
C THR A 67 4.54 11.14 -3.84
N ILE A 68 5.05 12.36 -3.80
CA ILE A 68 5.40 13.12 -5.00
C ILE A 68 6.89 13.43 -5.02
N HIS A 69 7.49 13.36 -6.20
CA HIS A 69 8.85 13.79 -6.49
C HIS A 69 8.89 14.49 -7.84
N GLY A 70 9.04 15.80 -7.83
CA GLY A 70 8.91 16.62 -9.05
C GLY A 70 7.51 16.50 -9.64
N ASP A 71 7.41 16.05 -10.89
CA ASP A 71 6.16 15.84 -11.61
C ASP A 71 5.70 14.35 -11.63
N GLU A 72 6.40 13.48 -10.87
CA GLU A 72 6.05 12.06 -10.73
C GLU A 72 5.37 11.78 -9.38
N LEU A 73 4.19 11.19 -9.42
CA LEU A 73 3.50 10.64 -8.25
C LEU A 73 3.71 9.13 -8.19
N ARG A 74 4.02 8.64 -7.00
CA ARG A 74 4.10 7.19 -6.72
C ARG A 74 3.04 6.80 -5.71
N SER A 75 2.36 5.68 -5.93
CA SER A 75 1.44 5.12 -4.93
C SER A 75 2.25 4.53 -3.78
N HIS A 76 2.75 5.38 -2.97
CA HIS A 76 3.67 5.47 -1.87
C HIS A 76 5.10 4.95 -2.13
N GLY A 77 6.04 5.88 -2.37
CA GLY A 77 7.44 5.60 -2.68
C GLY A 77 8.19 4.81 -1.59
N GLY A 78 7.87 5.03 -0.32
CA GLY A 78 8.50 4.37 0.85
C GLY A 78 7.94 3.00 1.20
N LEU A 79 6.87 2.55 0.55
CA LEU A 79 6.20 1.28 0.85
C LEU A 79 6.40 0.26 -0.28
N THR A 80 6.26 -1.02 0.07
CA THR A 80 6.34 -2.14 -0.89
C THR A 80 5.23 -2.05 -1.93
N TYR A 81 4.04 -1.68 -1.50
CA TYR A 81 2.85 -1.45 -2.32
C TYR A 81 2.04 -0.28 -1.75
N GLY A 82 1.15 0.24 -2.54
CA GLY A 82 0.18 1.27 -2.20
C GLY A 82 -1.11 1.00 -2.97
N GLY A 83 -1.42 1.82 -3.96
CA GLY A 83 -2.61 1.66 -4.79
C GLY A 83 -3.85 2.28 -4.17
N LEU A 84 -4.97 2.18 -4.87
CA LEU A 84 -6.24 2.70 -4.40
C LEU A 84 -6.79 1.80 -3.30
N VAL A 85 -6.97 2.37 -2.11
CA VAL A 85 -7.68 1.73 -1.00
C VAL A 85 -9.16 1.98 -1.20
N MET A 86 -9.95 0.92 -1.25
CA MET A 86 -11.34 0.97 -1.70
C MET A 86 -12.31 0.56 -0.60
N ASP A 87 -13.41 1.29 -0.50
CA ASP A 87 -14.55 0.88 0.31
C ASP A 87 -15.15 -0.45 -0.19
N SER A 88 -15.83 -1.19 0.68
CA SER A 88 -16.46 -2.48 0.33
C SER A 88 -17.55 -2.36 -0.74
N GLU A 89 -18.23 -1.22 -0.79
CA GLU A 89 -19.37 -0.97 -1.66
C GLU A 89 -18.97 -0.35 -3.01
N ILE A 90 -17.70 -0.01 -3.23
CA ILE A 90 -17.26 0.59 -4.48
C ILE A 90 -17.48 -0.37 -5.65
N THR A 91 -18.12 0.13 -6.71
CA THR A 91 -18.36 -0.61 -7.95
C THR A 91 -17.27 -0.32 -8.99
N ALA A 92 -17.16 -1.16 -10.00
CA ALA A 92 -16.24 -0.92 -11.12
C ALA A 92 -16.55 0.41 -11.84
N GLU A 93 -17.84 0.74 -12.01
CA GLU A 93 -18.27 2.01 -12.61
C GLU A 93 -17.80 3.21 -11.78
N MET A 94 -18.05 3.18 -10.47
CA MET A 94 -17.58 4.24 -9.56
C MET A 94 -16.06 4.33 -9.58
N CYS A 95 -15.35 3.21 -9.65
CA CYS A 95 -13.88 3.21 -9.71
C CYS A 95 -13.35 3.88 -10.99
N LEU A 96 -14.05 3.76 -12.13
CA LEU A 96 -13.72 4.52 -13.35
C LEU A 96 -13.86 6.03 -13.12
N GLU A 97 -14.94 6.48 -12.48
CA GLU A 97 -15.15 7.90 -12.13
C GLU A 97 -14.09 8.40 -11.14
N VAL A 98 -13.74 7.60 -10.13
CA VAL A 98 -12.69 7.89 -9.15
C VAL A 98 -11.35 8.14 -9.85
N PHE A 99 -10.93 7.25 -10.76
CA PHE A 99 -9.67 7.45 -11.49
C PHE A 99 -9.72 8.62 -12.47
N ALA A 100 -10.85 8.91 -13.08
CA ALA A 100 -11.02 10.10 -13.92
C ALA A 100 -10.82 11.38 -13.06
N ALA A 101 -11.51 11.47 -11.92
CA ALA A 101 -11.39 12.59 -10.99
C ALA A 101 -9.97 12.74 -10.41
N ILE A 102 -9.31 11.63 -10.04
CA ILE A 102 -7.91 11.64 -9.59
C ILE A 102 -6.98 12.18 -10.67
N ASN A 103 -7.13 11.73 -11.93
CA ASN A 103 -6.31 12.20 -13.03
C ASN A 103 -6.44 13.70 -13.26
N ASP A 104 -7.68 14.22 -13.23
CA ASP A 104 -7.95 15.63 -13.40
C ASP A 104 -7.35 16.46 -12.26
N PHE A 105 -7.53 16.01 -11.02
CA PHE A 105 -6.96 16.65 -9.84
C PHE A 105 -5.42 16.67 -9.89
N LEU A 106 -4.79 15.53 -10.16
CA LEU A 106 -3.33 15.43 -10.22
C LEU A 106 -2.73 16.31 -11.31
N ARG A 107 -3.38 16.39 -12.46
CA ARG A 107 -2.92 17.23 -13.58
C ARG A 107 -3.10 18.71 -13.31
N ASN A 108 -4.27 19.11 -12.83
CA ASN A 108 -4.64 20.51 -12.74
C ASN A 108 -4.15 21.18 -11.45
N GLU A 109 -4.19 20.44 -10.31
CA GLU A 109 -3.89 20.99 -8.99
C GLU A 109 -2.48 20.62 -8.50
N CYS A 110 -1.91 19.49 -8.96
CA CYS A 110 -0.61 19.02 -8.49
C CYS A 110 0.50 19.10 -9.55
N GLY A 111 0.19 19.41 -10.82
CA GLY A 111 1.16 19.47 -11.92
C GLY A 111 1.80 18.11 -12.25
N VAL A 112 1.16 17.00 -11.85
CA VAL A 112 1.67 15.64 -12.06
C VAL A 112 1.52 15.25 -13.52
N ARG A 113 2.62 14.74 -14.11
CA ARG A 113 2.67 14.24 -15.49
C ARG A 113 2.82 12.73 -15.58
N ARG A 114 3.33 12.11 -14.53
CA ARG A 114 3.58 10.68 -14.47
C ARG A 114 3.10 10.10 -13.16
N VAL A 115 2.46 8.93 -13.23
CA VAL A 115 2.05 8.16 -12.05
C VAL A 115 2.67 6.77 -12.13
N VAL A 116 3.33 6.35 -11.06
CA VAL A 116 3.79 4.97 -10.86
C VAL A 116 2.88 4.31 -9.83
N TYR A 117 2.03 3.41 -10.30
CA TYR A 117 1.04 2.72 -9.50
C TYR A 117 1.54 1.32 -9.11
N LYS A 118 1.60 1.04 -7.81
CA LYS A 118 1.94 -0.27 -7.25
C LYS A 118 0.70 -0.84 -6.58
N PRO A 119 -0.04 -1.76 -7.21
CA PRO A 119 -1.29 -2.27 -6.64
C PRO A 119 -1.02 -3.04 -5.34
N ILE A 120 -2.01 -3.04 -4.47
CA ILE A 120 -2.02 -3.89 -3.27
C ILE A 120 -2.18 -5.34 -3.75
N PRO A 121 -1.30 -6.26 -3.30
CA PRO A 121 -1.42 -7.67 -3.71
C PRO A 121 -2.75 -8.28 -3.26
N TRP A 122 -3.42 -8.96 -4.17
CA TRP A 122 -4.74 -9.56 -3.95
C TRP A 122 -4.81 -10.51 -2.74
N ILE A 123 -3.69 -11.13 -2.37
CA ILE A 123 -3.59 -12.03 -1.20
C ILE A 123 -3.88 -11.35 0.14
N TYR A 124 -3.82 -10.01 0.18
CA TYR A 124 -4.13 -9.21 1.37
C TYR A 124 -5.55 -8.65 1.36
N HIS A 125 -6.30 -8.86 0.29
CA HIS A 125 -7.66 -8.37 0.20
C HIS A 125 -8.58 -9.18 1.11
N SER A 126 -9.47 -8.51 1.82
CA SER A 126 -10.52 -9.15 2.63
C SER A 126 -11.65 -9.71 1.78
N MET A 127 -11.85 -9.14 0.58
CA MET A 127 -12.71 -9.65 -0.47
C MET A 127 -12.07 -9.38 -1.85
N PRO A 128 -12.39 -10.17 -2.90
CA PRO A 128 -11.86 -9.92 -4.24
C PRO A 128 -12.08 -8.48 -4.69
N ALA A 129 -11.03 -7.81 -5.14
CA ALA A 129 -11.05 -6.40 -5.50
C ALA A 129 -9.99 -6.13 -6.57
N GLU A 130 -10.41 -6.01 -7.82
CA GLU A 130 -9.55 -5.67 -8.97
C GLU A 130 -10.13 -4.51 -9.80
N GLU A 131 -11.08 -3.78 -9.24
CA GLU A 131 -11.73 -2.64 -9.89
C GLU A 131 -10.73 -1.55 -10.23
N ASP A 132 -9.71 -1.34 -9.37
CA ASP A 132 -8.62 -0.39 -9.60
C ASP A 132 -7.77 -0.80 -10.82
N LEU A 133 -7.41 -2.07 -10.96
CA LEU A 133 -6.62 -2.56 -12.09
C LEU A 133 -7.39 -2.42 -13.42
N TYR A 134 -8.69 -2.69 -13.39
CA TYR A 134 -9.56 -2.45 -14.54
C TYR A 134 -9.61 -0.95 -14.90
N ALA A 135 -9.82 -0.10 -13.90
CA ALA A 135 -9.98 1.33 -14.09
C ALA A 135 -8.70 2.01 -14.59
N ILE A 136 -7.51 1.70 -14.04
CA ILE A 136 -6.26 2.32 -14.50
C ILE A 136 -5.94 1.97 -15.96
N ILE A 137 -6.31 0.78 -16.43
CA ILE A 137 -6.13 0.41 -17.83
C ILE A 137 -7.12 1.16 -18.72
N LYS A 138 -8.38 1.23 -18.32
CA LYS A 138 -9.45 1.86 -19.12
C LYS A 138 -9.34 3.38 -19.18
N VAL A 139 -9.14 4.02 -18.02
CA VAL A 139 -9.14 5.49 -17.86
C VAL A 139 -7.74 6.07 -18.09
N CYS A 140 -6.73 5.53 -17.38
CA CYS A 140 -5.39 6.09 -17.38
C CYS A 140 -4.51 5.56 -18.54
N LYS A 141 -4.97 4.57 -19.31
CA LYS A 141 -4.17 3.90 -20.36
C LYS A 141 -2.83 3.38 -19.81
N ALA A 142 -2.84 2.86 -18.61
CA ALA A 142 -1.65 2.41 -17.90
C ALA A 142 -0.93 1.26 -18.63
N ARG A 143 0.39 1.20 -18.46
CA ARG A 143 1.25 0.14 -18.98
C ARG A 143 1.97 -0.55 -17.83
N ILE A 144 2.12 -1.87 -17.91
CA ILE A 144 2.93 -2.62 -16.95
C ILE A 144 4.40 -2.26 -17.18
N LEU A 145 5.05 -1.69 -16.16
CA LEU A 145 6.48 -1.36 -16.17
C LEU A 145 7.35 -2.51 -15.67
N GLY A 146 6.83 -3.30 -14.75
CA GLY A 146 7.51 -4.44 -14.15
C GLY A 146 6.54 -5.36 -13.46
N ARG A 147 6.93 -6.61 -13.24
CA ARG A 147 6.16 -7.60 -12.50
C ARG A 147 7.12 -8.47 -11.71
N ASP A 148 6.92 -8.53 -10.41
CA ASP A 148 7.69 -9.36 -9.50
C ASP A 148 6.84 -10.54 -9.01
N ILE A 149 7.50 -11.61 -8.58
CA ILE A 149 6.86 -12.78 -7.98
C ILE A 149 7.21 -12.80 -6.50
N ALA A 150 6.18 -12.75 -5.65
CA ALA A 150 6.33 -12.92 -4.21
C ALA A 150 5.88 -14.32 -3.76
N SER A 151 6.60 -14.90 -2.82
CA SER A 151 6.20 -16.15 -2.16
C SER A 151 5.43 -15.82 -0.90
N THR A 152 4.26 -16.42 -0.73
CA THR A 152 3.38 -16.21 0.42
C THR A 152 3.21 -17.50 1.21
N ILE A 153 3.22 -17.41 2.52
CA ILE A 153 2.94 -18.53 3.42
C ILE A 153 1.60 -18.26 4.11
N GLN A 154 0.61 -19.09 3.82
CA GLN A 154 -0.64 -19.09 4.60
C GLN A 154 -0.40 -19.71 5.96
N MET A 155 -0.65 -18.97 7.03
CA MET A 155 -0.29 -19.37 8.38
C MET A 155 -1.17 -20.48 8.96
N ASP A 156 -2.41 -20.56 8.49
CA ASP A 156 -3.41 -21.58 8.84
C ASP A 156 -3.29 -22.85 7.98
N ASN A 157 -2.64 -22.76 6.82
CA ASN A 157 -2.47 -23.90 5.87
C ASN A 157 -1.01 -23.97 5.39
N ARG A 158 -0.07 -24.13 6.30
CA ARG A 158 1.37 -24.18 5.99
C ARG A 158 1.74 -25.46 5.28
N LEU A 159 2.49 -25.31 4.20
CA LEU A 159 3.12 -26.45 3.53
C LEU A 159 4.17 -27.09 4.44
N LYS A 160 4.28 -28.44 4.37
CA LYS A 160 5.33 -29.17 5.07
C LYS A 160 6.70 -28.81 4.49
N PHE A 161 7.69 -28.70 5.35
CA PHE A 161 9.07 -28.54 4.90
C PHE A 161 9.54 -29.70 4.03
N THR A 162 10.31 -29.38 2.98
CA THR A 162 10.99 -30.42 2.21
C THR A 162 12.03 -31.13 3.06
N LYS A 163 12.43 -32.35 2.62
CA LYS A 163 13.50 -33.11 3.28
C LYS A 163 14.81 -32.31 3.40
N LEU A 164 15.14 -31.52 2.38
CA LEU A 164 16.32 -30.67 2.39
C LEU A 164 16.21 -29.60 3.48
N ARG A 165 15.07 -28.91 3.59
CA ARG A 165 14.85 -27.90 4.61
C ARG A 165 14.93 -28.48 6.03
N HIS A 166 14.36 -29.67 6.26
CA HIS A 166 14.50 -30.36 7.55
C HIS A 166 15.96 -30.67 7.89
N ARG A 167 16.77 -31.11 6.91
CA ARG A 167 18.21 -31.35 7.12
C ARG A 167 18.95 -30.06 7.49
N CYS A 168 18.65 -28.95 6.82
CA CYS A 168 19.25 -27.64 7.14
C CYS A 168 18.91 -27.18 8.55
N VAL A 169 17.64 -27.28 8.97
CA VAL A 169 17.20 -26.93 10.33
C VAL A 169 17.90 -27.80 11.38
N ASN A 170 17.97 -29.11 11.15
CA ASN A 170 18.65 -30.04 12.07
C ASN A 170 20.16 -29.78 12.14
N LYS A 171 20.82 -29.42 11.03
CA LYS A 171 22.22 -29.02 11.03
C LYS A 171 22.44 -27.75 11.85
N ALA A 172 21.59 -26.73 11.69
CA ALA A 172 21.66 -25.50 12.45
C ALA A 172 21.52 -25.77 13.96
N ARG A 173 20.53 -26.56 14.35
CA ARG A 173 20.33 -26.98 15.78
C ARG A 173 21.56 -27.71 16.34
N ARG A 174 22.15 -28.64 15.60
CA ARG A 174 23.35 -29.37 16.03
C ARG A 174 24.56 -28.46 16.21
N ASN A 175 24.63 -27.38 15.42
CA ASN A 175 25.67 -26.36 15.53
C ASN A 175 25.37 -25.30 16.61
N GLY A 176 24.39 -25.52 17.47
CA GLY A 176 24.05 -24.63 18.58
C GLY A 176 23.34 -23.34 18.17
N ILE A 177 22.90 -23.21 16.91
CA ILE A 177 22.15 -22.02 16.47
C ILE A 177 20.78 -22.02 17.13
N ARG A 178 20.49 -20.94 17.85
CA ARG A 178 19.21 -20.65 18.47
C ARG A 178 18.56 -19.44 17.83
N VAL A 179 17.23 -19.42 17.85
CA VAL A 179 16.42 -18.28 17.46
C VAL A 179 15.63 -17.88 18.68
N GLU A 180 15.79 -16.66 19.14
CA GLU A 180 15.16 -16.14 20.34
C GLU A 180 14.47 -14.82 20.00
N GLU A 181 13.35 -14.57 20.64
CA GLU A 181 12.71 -13.27 20.65
C GLU A 181 13.43 -12.39 21.67
N THR A 182 13.85 -11.20 21.25
CA THR A 182 14.60 -10.28 22.12
C THR A 182 14.09 -8.87 22.02
N GLY A 183 14.07 -8.16 23.14
CA GLY A 183 13.89 -6.72 23.19
C GLY A 183 15.21 -5.93 23.05
N ASP A 184 16.36 -6.61 22.96
CA ASP A 184 17.65 -5.96 22.75
C ASP A 184 17.86 -5.56 21.29
N ILE A 185 17.33 -4.40 20.96
CA ILE A 185 17.44 -3.80 19.61
C ILE A 185 18.90 -3.44 19.32
N THR A 186 19.69 -3.09 20.31
CA THR A 186 21.10 -2.69 20.10
C THR A 186 21.94 -3.86 19.59
N ALA A 187 21.82 -5.04 20.22
CA ALA A 187 22.48 -6.25 19.75
C ALA A 187 22.05 -6.63 18.32
N PHE A 188 20.76 -6.49 18.02
CA PHE A 188 20.27 -6.71 16.64
C PHE A 188 20.92 -5.76 15.64
N TRP A 189 20.98 -4.45 15.94
CA TRP A 189 21.60 -3.47 15.07
C TRP A 189 23.10 -3.75 14.83
N HIS A 190 23.84 -4.14 15.85
CA HIS A 190 25.25 -4.52 15.69
C HIS A 190 25.44 -5.67 14.69
N VAL A 191 24.58 -6.69 14.73
CA VAL A 191 24.64 -7.82 13.78
C VAL A 191 24.29 -7.35 12.38
N LEU A 192 23.28 -6.50 12.23
CA LEU A 192 22.84 -5.97 10.93
C LEU A 192 23.90 -5.07 10.30
N ASP A 193 24.45 -4.13 11.05
CA ASP A 193 25.48 -3.20 10.58
C ASP A 193 26.74 -3.94 10.13
N ASN A 194 27.22 -4.90 10.92
CA ASN A 194 28.35 -5.73 10.55
C ASN A 194 28.12 -6.48 9.23
N ASN A 195 26.89 -6.96 9.00
CA ASN A 195 26.56 -7.67 7.76
C ASN A 195 26.42 -6.72 6.56
N LEU A 196 25.98 -5.49 6.77
CA LEU A 196 25.85 -4.47 5.72
C LEU A 196 27.21 -3.88 5.33
N MET A 197 28.10 -3.65 6.31
CA MET A 197 29.46 -3.16 6.09
C MET A 197 30.37 -4.18 5.40
N ALA A 198 30.05 -5.47 5.49
CA ALA A 198 30.80 -6.56 4.89
C ALA A 198 30.47 -6.81 3.40
N LYS A 199 29.54 -6.03 2.83
CA LYS A 199 29.12 -6.09 1.40
C LYS A 199 29.62 -4.89 0.61
#